data_9a2174f4a579a4466c2f18dd99ceb1be
#
_entry.id   9a2174f4a579a4466c2f18dd99ceb1be
#
_cell.length_a   1.000
_cell.length_b   1.000
_cell.length_c   1.000
_cell.angle_alpha   90.00
_cell.angle_beta   90.00
_cell.angle_gamma   90.00
#
_symmetry.space_group_name_H-M   'P 1'
#
loop_
_entity.id
_entity.type
_entity.pdbx_description
1 polymer ?
#
loop_
_entity_poly.entity_id
_entity_poly.type
_entity_poly.pdbx_seq_one_letter_code
_entity_poly.pdbx_strand_id
1 'polypeptide(L)'
;VVGLAAWRLGDYTAAYDAFDNVARFAINDDLKAAGLFWGARAAMATQQPQLMQSKMHKAAQLSETFYGLLAAEALGMEPIARKVAKVGKLDWTSLQNQPNVILAVSLVEIGQNKLADTALRHQARIGDVRQHGNLAQLAGALNLASTQFWFGHYGPSRDQSTSTARYPLPNWEPTGGWRVTPSLIYAHALQESNFRTDVISPAGARGLMQVLPGTAQGLARARGFSFAAADLDRPAVNLEYGQSYLEKLRDLPITGGFLPKVIAAYNAGPSPVARWNSEIRDNGDPLLFIESIPFWETRGYVAIILRNYWIYEMRENKPSGSLKGLAQYMWPKFPDANGTVTTRRMTGGVVAAR
;
A
#
# COMPACT_ATOMS: atom_id res chain seq x y z
N VAL A 1 -13.30 17.91 0.12
CA VAL A 1 -14.32 18.11 -0.95
C VAL A 1 -14.27 19.56 -1.45
N VAL A 2 -14.45 20.58 -0.60
CA VAL A 2 -14.50 22.01 -1.00
C VAL A 2 -13.24 22.42 -1.77
N GLY A 3 -12.05 22.15 -1.24
CA GLY A 3 -10.79 22.50 -1.90
C GLY A 3 -10.61 21.89 -3.29
N LEU A 4 -11.01 20.62 -3.48
CA LEU A 4 -10.96 19.98 -4.80
C LEU A 4 -12.01 20.52 -5.78
N ALA A 5 -13.17 20.96 -5.30
CA ALA A 5 -14.17 21.62 -6.12
C ALA A 5 -13.66 22.99 -6.59
N ALA A 6 -13.15 23.80 -5.68
CA ALA A 6 -12.54 25.10 -6.01
C ALA A 6 -11.35 24.94 -6.99
N TRP A 7 -10.47 23.95 -6.75
CA TRP A 7 -9.39 23.61 -7.67
C TRP A 7 -9.85 23.34 -9.11
N ARG A 8 -10.93 22.54 -9.27
CA ARG A 8 -11.50 22.26 -10.60
C ARG A 8 -12.11 23.47 -11.28
N LEU A 9 -12.63 24.41 -10.50
CA LEU A 9 -13.18 25.66 -11.00
C LEU A 9 -12.11 26.71 -11.32
N GLY A 10 -10.84 26.43 -11.00
CA GLY A 10 -9.73 27.38 -11.16
C GLY A 10 -9.67 28.44 -10.06
N ASP A 11 -10.51 28.35 -9.02
CA ASP A 11 -10.42 29.22 -7.84
C ASP A 11 -9.36 28.67 -6.88
N TYR A 12 -8.12 28.95 -7.21
CA TYR A 12 -6.98 28.44 -6.44
C TYR A 12 -6.84 29.13 -5.08
N THR A 13 -7.39 30.32 -4.89
CA THR A 13 -7.40 30.99 -3.58
C THR A 13 -8.35 30.29 -2.63
N ALA A 14 -9.60 30.06 -3.03
CA ALA A 14 -10.53 29.29 -2.23
C ALA A 14 -10.07 27.84 -2.01
N ALA A 15 -9.39 27.24 -3.01
CA ALA A 15 -8.79 25.92 -2.87
C ALA A 15 -7.69 25.93 -1.80
N TYR A 16 -6.81 26.92 -1.81
CA TYR A 16 -5.75 27.09 -0.80
C TYR A 16 -6.33 27.18 0.61
N ASP A 17 -7.31 28.05 0.83
CA ASP A 17 -7.92 28.26 2.15
C ASP A 17 -8.57 26.97 2.66
N ALA A 18 -9.29 26.26 1.79
CA ALA A 18 -9.91 25.00 2.14
C ALA A 18 -8.89 23.89 2.50
N PHE A 19 -7.78 23.79 1.76
CA PHE A 19 -6.73 22.80 2.03
C PHE A 19 -5.91 23.20 3.27
N ASP A 20 -5.67 24.49 3.51
CA ASP A 20 -4.98 24.98 4.70
C ASP A 20 -5.78 24.67 5.97
N ASN A 21 -7.11 24.82 5.92
CA ASN A 21 -7.99 24.42 7.00
C ASN A 21 -7.89 22.90 7.28
N VAL A 22 -7.84 22.07 6.25
CA VAL A 22 -7.60 20.63 6.44
C VAL A 22 -6.25 20.38 7.10
N ALA A 23 -5.19 21.02 6.63
CA ALA A 23 -3.84 20.87 7.18
C ALA A 23 -3.74 21.27 8.68
N ARG A 24 -4.52 22.29 9.09
CA ARG A 24 -4.54 22.79 10.48
C ARG A 24 -5.35 21.93 11.43
N PHE A 25 -6.50 21.44 10.99
CA PHE A 25 -7.47 20.80 11.86
C PHE A 25 -7.56 19.28 11.73
N ALA A 26 -6.88 18.67 10.73
CA ALA A 26 -6.85 17.22 10.59
C ALA A 26 -6.18 16.56 11.78
N ILE A 27 -6.88 15.56 12.37
CA ILE A 27 -6.37 14.79 13.51
C ILE A 27 -5.38 13.71 13.05
N ASN A 28 -5.62 13.13 11.86
CA ASN A 28 -4.74 12.09 11.33
C ASN A 28 -3.73 12.64 10.31
N ASP A 29 -2.57 12.00 10.27
CA ASP A 29 -1.44 12.43 9.44
C ASP A 29 -1.72 12.32 7.94
N ASP A 30 -2.53 11.36 7.47
CA ASP A 30 -2.86 11.22 6.05
C ASP A 30 -3.66 12.42 5.54
N LEU A 31 -4.69 12.85 6.27
CA LEU A 31 -5.46 14.04 5.92
C LEU A 31 -4.63 15.32 6.05
N LYS A 32 -3.78 15.39 7.09
CA LYS A 32 -2.88 16.53 7.27
C LYS A 32 -1.89 16.65 6.11
N ALA A 33 -1.27 15.55 5.71
CA ALA A 33 -0.38 15.50 4.56
C ALA A 33 -1.10 15.88 3.26
N ALA A 34 -2.32 15.38 3.05
CA ALA A 34 -3.15 15.75 1.90
C ALA A 34 -3.45 17.27 1.87
N GLY A 35 -3.86 17.85 3.00
CA GLY A 35 -4.11 19.30 3.11
C GLY A 35 -2.85 20.13 2.83
N LEU A 36 -1.70 19.70 3.34
CA LEU A 36 -0.41 20.35 3.11
C LEU A 36 0.00 20.28 1.63
N PHE A 37 -0.07 19.09 1.03
CA PHE A 37 0.34 18.85 -0.35
C PHE A 37 -0.56 19.62 -1.34
N TRP A 38 -1.88 19.49 -1.23
CA TRP A 38 -2.82 20.20 -2.10
C TRP A 38 -2.81 21.70 -1.85
N GLY A 39 -2.61 22.15 -0.60
CA GLY A 39 -2.39 23.56 -0.26
C GLY A 39 -1.11 24.10 -0.89
N ALA A 40 -0.02 23.32 -0.95
CA ALA A 40 1.20 23.70 -1.65
C ALA A 40 0.95 23.85 -3.15
N ARG A 41 0.19 22.95 -3.77
CA ARG A 41 -0.19 23.07 -5.20
C ARG A 41 -1.00 24.32 -5.47
N ALA A 42 -1.96 24.65 -4.59
CA ALA A 42 -2.77 25.86 -4.71
C ALA A 42 -1.93 27.13 -4.53
N ALA A 43 -0.99 27.13 -3.57
CA ALA A 43 -0.04 28.23 -3.38
C ALA A 43 0.84 28.46 -4.62
N MET A 44 1.27 27.37 -5.28
CA MET A 44 2.03 27.50 -6.54
C MET A 44 1.18 28.10 -7.66
N ALA A 45 -0.09 27.68 -7.80
CA ALA A 45 -1.01 28.22 -8.80
C ALA A 45 -1.34 29.71 -8.57
N THR A 46 -1.26 30.18 -7.32
CA THR A 46 -1.41 31.61 -6.94
C THR A 46 -0.08 32.36 -6.86
N GLN A 47 0.99 31.81 -7.42
CA GLN A 47 2.33 32.42 -7.48
C GLN A 47 2.96 32.75 -6.09
N GLN A 48 2.72 31.89 -5.11
CA GLN A 48 3.25 32.01 -3.75
C GLN A 48 4.28 30.91 -3.43
N PRO A 49 5.50 30.93 -4.05
CA PRO A 49 6.47 29.84 -3.97
C PRO A 49 6.98 29.57 -2.55
N GLN A 50 7.08 30.61 -1.68
CA GLN A 50 7.53 30.42 -0.29
C GLN A 50 6.52 29.60 0.53
N LEU A 51 5.21 29.84 0.34
CA LEU A 51 4.16 29.06 0.97
C LEU A 51 4.12 27.63 0.42
N MET A 52 4.30 27.47 -0.88
CA MET A 52 4.42 26.17 -1.52
C MET A 52 5.55 25.36 -0.89
N GLN A 53 6.75 25.92 -0.83
CA GLN A 53 7.92 25.24 -0.28
C GLN A 53 7.71 24.86 1.19
N SER A 54 7.23 25.81 2.01
CA SER A 54 6.95 25.56 3.43
C SER A 54 5.97 24.40 3.65
N LYS A 55 4.87 24.37 2.88
CA LYS A 55 3.86 23.32 2.99
C LYS A 55 4.39 21.96 2.50
N MET A 56 5.14 21.94 1.38
CA MET A 56 5.77 20.71 0.88
C MET A 56 6.76 20.12 1.90
N HIS A 57 7.61 20.95 2.53
CA HIS A 57 8.51 20.48 3.58
C HIS A 57 7.76 19.89 4.78
N LYS A 58 6.66 20.53 5.22
CA LYS A 58 5.83 20.01 6.31
C LYS A 58 5.15 18.68 5.92
N ALA A 59 4.67 18.55 4.69
CA ALA A 59 4.10 17.30 4.19
C ALA A 59 5.16 16.18 4.17
N ALA A 60 6.37 16.46 3.68
CA ALA A 60 7.47 15.50 3.58
C ALA A 60 7.91 14.92 4.95
N GLN A 61 7.64 15.65 6.04
CA GLN A 61 7.91 15.15 7.39
C GLN A 61 6.93 14.06 7.84
N LEU A 62 5.75 13.96 7.22
CA LEU A 62 4.77 12.91 7.44
C LEU A 62 5.10 11.69 6.56
N SER A 63 6.25 11.10 6.78
CA SER A 63 6.98 10.20 5.87
C SER A 63 6.33 8.84 5.61
N GLU A 64 5.31 8.44 6.36
CA GLU A 64 4.56 7.20 6.14
C GLU A 64 3.15 7.46 5.59
N THR A 65 2.94 8.64 5.01
CA THR A 65 1.69 9.00 4.33
C THR A 65 1.88 9.08 2.82
N PHE A 66 0.82 8.84 2.06
CA PHE A 66 0.85 8.92 0.60
C PHE A 66 1.37 10.27 0.11
N TYR A 67 0.81 11.36 0.62
CA TYR A 67 1.22 12.72 0.22
C TYR A 67 2.54 13.17 0.82
N GLY A 68 2.94 12.62 1.97
CA GLY A 68 4.25 12.88 2.56
C GLY A 68 5.38 12.33 1.70
N LEU A 69 5.22 11.10 1.18
CA LEU A 69 6.18 10.49 0.25
C LEU A 69 6.24 11.26 -1.07
N LEU A 70 5.09 11.65 -1.63
CA LEU A 70 5.06 12.48 -2.84
C LEU A 70 5.74 13.83 -2.65
N ALA A 71 5.56 14.47 -1.49
CA ALA A 71 6.20 15.73 -1.18
C ALA A 71 7.73 15.60 -1.03
N ALA A 72 8.19 14.54 -0.36
CA ALA A 72 9.62 14.24 -0.23
C ALA A 72 10.26 14.02 -1.61
N GLU A 73 9.65 13.21 -2.47
CA GLU A 73 10.13 12.96 -3.84
C GLU A 73 10.16 14.25 -4.68
N ALA A 74 9.09 15.07 -4.60
CA ALA A 74 9.01 16.34 -5.33
C ALA A 74 10.08 17.35 -4.92
N LEU A 75 10.53 17.30 -3.66
CA LEU A 75 11.61 18.13 -3.12
C LEU A 75 13.01 17.52 -3.31
N GLY A 76 13.12 16.31 -3.86
CA GLY A 76 14.38 15.57 -3.92
C GLY A 76 14.94 15.19 -2.56
N MET A 77 14.06 15.08 -1.54
CA MET A 77 14.44 14.68 -0.18
C MET A 77 14.45 13.16 -0.05
N GLU A 78 15.43 12.64 0.68
CA GLU A 78 15.39 11.23 1.06
C GLU A 78 14.30 11.01 2.11
N PRO A 79 13.29 10.13 1.86
CA PRO A 79 12.25 9.86 2.83
C PRO A 79 12.80 9.33 4.17
N ILE A 80 12.28 9.81 5.29
CA ILE A 80 12.70 9.38 6.64
C ILE A 80 12.48 7.86 6.81
N ALA A 81 11.45 7.30 6.18
CA ALA A 81 11.17 5.86 6.17
C ALA A 81 12.37 5.01 5.71
N ARG A 82 13.23 5.55 4.82
CA ARG A 82 14.45 4.88 4.36
C ARG A 82 15.55 4.85 5.43
N LYS A 83 15.59 5.85 6.32
CA LYS A 83 16.64 5.99 7.35
C LYS A 83 16.42 5.09 8.57
N VAL A 84 15.18 4.65 8.82
CA VAL A 84 14.80 3.90 10.04
C VAL A 84 15.06 2.38 9.89
N ALA A 85 15.50 1.91 8.76
CA ALA A 85 15.53 0.49 8.39
C ALA A 85 16.72 -0.33 8.91
N LYS A 86 17.55 0.15 9.84
CA LYS A 86 18.56 -0.71 10.48
C LYS A 86 17.91 -1.57 11.55
N VAL A 87 17.51 -2.77 11.15
CA VAL A 87 17.02 -3.81 12.08
C VAL A 87 18.20 -4.33 12.88
N GLY A 88 18.06 -4.36 14.21
CA GLY A 88 18.98 -5.13 15.04
C GLY A 88 18.97 -6.61 14.64
N LYS A 89 20.01 -7.35 14.94
CA LYS A 89 20.01 -8.81 14.75
C LYS A 89 19.12 -9.44 15.83
N LEU A 90 18.46 -10.55 15.47
CA LEU A 90 17.71 -11.38 16.43
C LEU A 90 18.65 -11.83 17.55
N ASP A 91 18.34 -11.41 18.77
CA ASP A 91 19.01 -11.95 19.96
C ASP A 91 18.23 -13.18 20.44
N TRP A 92 18.62 -14.34 19.92
CA TRP A 92 18.04 -15.61 20.28
C TRP A 92 18.28 -15.97 21.75
N THR A 93 19.43 -15.59 22.30
CA THR A 93 19.83 -15.95 23.67
C THR A 93 18.87 -15.40 24.71
N SER A 94 18.28 -14.23 24.48
CA SER A 94 17.28 -13.61 25.38
C SER A 94 15.91 -14.26 25.30
N LEU A 95 15.62 -15.03 24.25
CA LEU A 95 14.29 -15.61 23.99
C LEU A 95 14.24 -17.14 24.17
N GLN A 96 15.34 -17.84 23.99
CA GLN A 96 15.42 -19.31 23.86
C GLN A 96 14.85 -20.10 25.03
N ASN A 97 14.81 -19.52 26.23
CA ASN A 97 14.33 -20.20 27.44
C ASN A 97 12.86 -19.84 27.78
N GLN A 98 12.18 -19.08 26.93
CA GLN A 98 10.79 -18.70 27.18
C GLN A 98 9.84 -19.79 26.66
N PRO A 99 8.96 -20.37 27.52
CA PRO A 99 8.13 -21.51 27.13
C PRO A 99 7.26 -21.26 25.88
N ASN A 100 6.64 -20.07 25.76
CA ASN A 100 5.82 -19.75 24.60
C ASN A 100 6.65 -19.52 23.32
N VAL A 101 7.92 -19.13 23.46
CA VAL A 101 8.84 -19.01 22.31
C VAL A 101 9.23 -20.40 21.82
N ILE A 102 9.62 -21.31 22.73
CA ILE A 102 9.92 -22.71 22.41
C ILE A 102 8.70 -23.35 21.73
N LEU A 103 7.52 -23.18 22.32
CA LEU A 103 6.26 -23.68 21.74
C LEU A 103 6.02 -23.12 20.33
N ALA A 104 6.22 -21.83 20.13
CA ALA A 104 6.01 -21.22 18.80
C ALA A 104 6.96 -21.79 17.75
N VAL A 105 8.24 -21.97 18.08
CA VAL A 105 9.23 -22.58 17.19
C VAL A 105 8.81 -24.00 16.81
N SER A 106 8.51 -24.85 17.81
CA SER A 106 8.07 -26.24 17.58
C SER A 106 6.78 -26.30 16.77
N LEU A 107 5.84 -25.38 16.97
CA LEU A 107 4.60 -25.33 16.18
C LEU A 107 4.88 -24.97 14.72
N VAL A 108 5.83 -24.06 14.43
CA VAL A 108 6.23 -23.76 13.06
C VAL A 108 6.86 -24.97 12.38
N GLU A 109 7.74 -25.72 13.08
CA GLU A 109 8.38 -26.95 12.57
C GLU A 109 7.36 -28.00 12.11
N ILE A 110 6.21 -28.08 12.76
CA ILE A 110 5.12 -29.00 12.37
C ILE A 110 4.03 -28.33 11.52
N GLY A 111 4.27 -27.12 11.00
CA GLY A 111 3.35 -26.40 10.11
C GLY A 111 2.13 -25.78 10.79
N GLN A 112 2.08 -25.71 12.14
CA GLN A 112 0.97 -25.15 12.93
C GLN A 112 1.13 -23.64 13.12
N ASN A 113 1.32 -22.89 12.03
CA ASN A 113 1.66 -21.45 12.05
C ASN A 113 0.64 -20.58 12.81
N LYS A 114 -0.64 -20.91 12.73
CA LYS A 114 -1.71 -20.18 13.44
C LYS A 114 -1.60 -20.31 14.98
N LEU A 115 -1.22 -21.49 15.46
CA LEU A 115 -0.96 -21.68 16.90
C LEU A 115 0.35 -21.00 17.31
N ALA A 116 1.37 -21.02 16.46
CA ALA A 116 2.61 -20.29 16.67
C ALA A 116 2.39 -18.77 16.78
N ASP A 117 1.58 -18.20 15.90
CA ASP A 117 1.14 -16.80 15.97
C ASP A 117 0.51 -16.47 17.33
N THR A 118 -0.38 -17.35 17.80
CA THR A 118 -1.05 -17.20 19.10
C THR A 118 -0.07 -17.25 20.26
N ALA A 119 0.88 -18.20 20.23
CA ALA A 119 1.89 -18.35 21.27
C ALA A 119 2.81 -17.11 21.37
N LEU A 120 3.31 -16.60 20.25
CA LEU A 120 4.16 -15.40 20.26
C LEU A 120 3.41 -14.14 20.69
N ARG A 121 2.17 -13.95 20.26
CA ARG A 121 1.35 -12.82 20.71
C ARG A 121 1.00 -12.92 22.19
N HIS A 122 0.80 -14.14 22.70
CA HIS A 122 0.61 -14.37 24.14
C HIS A 122 1.89 -14.01 24.91
N GLN A 123 3.07 -14.47 24.45
CA GLN A 123 4.35 -14.11 25.05
C GLN A 123 4.53 -12.60 25.15
N ALA A 124 4.17 -11.86 24.11
CA ALA A 124 4.26 -10.40 24.12
C ALA A 124 3.37 -9.72 25.16
N ARG A 125 2.21 -10.31 25.48
CA ARG A 125 1.27 -9.76 26.48
C ARG A 125 1.71 -9.99 27.91
N ILE A 126 2.40 -11.12 28.19
CA ILE A 126 2.80 -11.50 29.54
C ILE A 126 4.27 -11.22 29.85
N GLY A 127 5.09 -11.03 28.80
CA GLY A 127 6.53 -10.82 28.92
C GLY A 127 6.93 -9.36 29.05
N ASP A 128 8.24 -9.15 29.09
CA ASP A 128 8.83 -7.80 29.15
C ASP A 128 8.67 -7.06 27.82
N VAL A 129 8.11 -5.85 27.86
CA VAL A 129 7.92 -4.97 26.69
C VAL A 129 9.23 -4.67 25.96
N ARG A 130 10.37 -4.66 26.66
CA ARG A 130 11.70 -4.48 26.06
C ARG A 130 12.09 -5.58 25.09
N GLN A 131 11.49 -6.75 25.18
CA GLN A 131 11.72 -7.88 24.26
C GLN A 131 10.86 -7.85 23.01
N HIS A 132 9.89 -6.93 22.88
CA HIS A 132 8.96 -6.90 21.76
C HIS A 132 9.65 -6.72 20.40
N GLY A 133 10.69 -5.89 20.33
CA GLY A 133 11.49 -5.74 19.11
C GLY A 133 12.14 -7.06 18.68
N ASN A 134 12.64 -7.82 19.64
CA ASN A 134 13.27 -9.12 19.41
C ASN A 134 12.24 -10.21 19.06
N LEU A 135 11.07 -10.21 19.71
CA LEU A 135 9.95 -11.09 19.34
C LEU A 135 9.41 -10.79 17.94
N ALA A 136 9.37 -9.51 17.51
CA ALA A 136 9.01 -9.14 16.15
C ALA A 136 10.01 -9.66 15.10
N GLN A 137 11.30 -9.64 15.44
CA GLN A 137 12.35 -10.22 14.59
C GLN A 137 12.24 -11.74 14.51
N LEU A 138 11.96 -12.41 15.64
CA LEU A 138 11.71 -13.84 15.66
C LEU A 138 10.47 -14.20 14.81
N ALA A 139 9.39 -13.44 14.91
CA ALA A 139 8.21 -13.65 14.05
C ALA A 139 8.57 -13.55 12.56
N GLY A 140 9.42 -12.59 12.18
CA GLY A 140 9.95 -12.49 10.82
C GLY A 140 10.80 -13.69 10.42
N ALA A 141 11.72 -14.13 11.29
CA ALA A 141 12.58 -15.30 11.05
C ALA A 141 11.79 -16.60 10.92
N LEU A 142 10.67 -16.73 11.65
CA LEU A 142 9.74 -17.85 11.56
C LEU A 142 8.71 -17.72 10.42
N ASN A 143 8.81 -16.69 9.58
CA ASN A 143 7.88 -16.40 8.49
C ASN A 143 6.42 -16.19 8.96
N LEU A 144 6.23 -15.70 10.19
CA LEU A 144 4.94 -15.35 10.78
C LEU A 144 4.62 -13.87 10.52
N ALA A 145 4.42 -13.51 9.26
CA ALA A 145 4.29 -12.13 8.81
C ALA A 145 3.13 -11.37 9.48
N SER A 146 2.00 -12.06 9.71
CA SER A 146 0.85 -11.46 10.43
C SER A 146 1.18 -11.09 11.87
N THR A 147 1.96 -11.89 12.58
CA THR A 147 2.41 -11.58 13.93
C THR A 147 3.49 -10.50 13.94
N GLN A 148 4.41 -10.52 12.98
CA GLN A 148 5.38 -9.44 12.81
C GLN A 148 4.67 -8.09 12.59
N PHE A 149 3.68 -8.04 11.69
CA PHE A 149 2.83 -6.86 11.47
C PHE A 149 2.09 -6.43 12.73
N TRP A 150 1.55 -7.39 13.49
CA TRP A 150 0.85 -7.11 14.74
C TRP A 150 1.76 -6.40 15.74
N PHE A 151 3.01 -6.82 15.90
CA PHE A 151 3.99 -6.12 16.74
C PHE A 151 4.20 -4.67 16.31
N GLY A 152 4.22 -4.44 14.99
CA GLY A 152 4.44 -3.12 14.42
C GLY A 152 3.30 -2.13 14.60
N HIS A 153 2.05 -2.61 14.75
CA HIS A 153 0.86 -1.75 14.72
C HIS A 153 0.01 -1.82 15.99
N TYR A 154 -0.07 -2.98 16.61
CA TYR A 154 -1.00 -3.25 17.70
C TYR A 154 -0.32 -3.74 18.98
N GLY A 155 0.94 -4.12 18.89
CA GLY A 155 1.71 -4.57 20.05
C GLY A 155 1.90 -3.46 21.08
N PRO A 156 2.13 -3.82 22.36
CA PRO A 156 2.33 -2.84 23.43
C PRO A 156 3.46 -1.84 23.19
N SER A 157 4.42 -2.17 22.32
CA SER A 157 5.55 -1.30 21.94
C SER A 157 5.43 -0.71 20.53
N ARG A 158 4.22 -0.60 19.99
CA ARG A 158 3.97 -0.09 18.64
C ARG A 158 4.68 1.23 18.32
N ASP A 159 4.75 2.14 19.29
CA ASP A 159 5.35 3.47 19.11
C ASP A 159 6.88 3.42 18.97
N GLN A 160 7.51 2.29 19.37
CA GLN A 160 8.94 2.03 19.23
C GLN A 160 9.23 1.04 18.08
N SER A 161 8.20 0.63 17.33
CA SER A 161 8.33 -0.39 16.31
C SER A 161 9.14 0.11 15.12
N THR A 162 9.97 -0.77 14.58
CA THR A 162 10.73 -0.49 13.36
C THR A 162 9.83 -0.59 12.12
N SER A 163 10.19 0.09 11.03
CA SER A 163 9.54 -0.06 9.72
C SER A 163 9.52 -1.52 9.26
N THR A 164 10.48 -2.33 9.69
CA THR A 164 10.56 -3.76 9.40
C THR A 164 9.41 -4.56 9.99
N ALA A 165 9.01 -4.26 11.21
CA ALA A 165 7.85 -4.91 11.83
C ALA A 165 6.55 -4.47 11.17
N ARG A 166 6.45 -3.19 10.80
CA ARG A 166 5.24 -2.63 10.15
C ARG A 166 5.02 -3.08 8.72
N TYR A 167 6.07 -3.43 8.00
CA TYR A 167 6.04 -3.87 6.60
C TYR A 167 6.78 -5.21 6.44
N PRO A 168 6.21 -6.33 6.85
CA PRO A 168 6.82 -7.65 6.74
C PRO A 168 7.21 -8.02 5.32
N LEU A 169 8.32 -8.75 5.17
CA LEU A 169 8.76 -9.37 3.91
C LEU A 169 8.79 -10.89 4.11
N PRO A 170 7.66 -11.59 3.99
CA PRO A 170 7.61 -13.02 4.16
C PRO A 170 8.34 -13.75 3.02
N ASN A 171 8.84 -14.94 3.33
CA ASN A 171 9.50 -15.82 2.36
C ASN A 171 8.45 -16.70 1.64
N TRP A 172 7.51 -16.07 0.95
CA TRP A 172 6.51 -16.76 0.14
C TRP A 172 6.72 -16.44 -1.34
N GLU A 173 6.50 -17.45 -2.18
CA GLU A 173 6.54 -17.29 -3.63
C GLU A 173 5.26 -17.81 -4.27
N PRO A 174 4.75 -17.18 -5.34
CA PRO A 174 3.66 -17.71 -6.13
C PRO A 174 4.03 -19.06 -6.71
N THR A 175 3.06 -19.98 -6.88
CA THR A 175 3.31 -21.32 -7.46
C THR A 175 3.89 -21.29 -8.87
N GLY A 176 3.63 -20.23 -9.63
CA GLY A 176 4.20 -19.99 -10.97
C GLY A 176 5.42 -19.04 -11.00
N GLY A 177 6.01 -18.74 -9.84
CA GLY A 177 7.06 -17.73 -9.71
C GLY A 177 6.54 -16.29 -9.83
N TRP A 178 7.42 -15.32 -9.62
CA TRP A 178 7.09 -13.91 -9.66
C TRP A 178 6.96 -13.39 -11.10
N ARG A 179 5.82 -12.81 -11.45
CA ARG A 179 5.54 -12.09 -12.71
C ARG A 179 5.16 -10.64 -12.45
N VAL A 180 4.73 -10.34 -11.25
CA VAL A 180 4.51 -8.99 -10.73
C VAL A 180 5.53 -8.76 -9.61
N THR A 181 6.07 -7.55 -9.52
CA THR A 181 7.07 -7.24 -8.48
C THR A 181 6.56 -7.58 -7.09
N PRO A 182 7.34 -8.30 -6.25
CA PRO A 182 6.94 -8.68 -4.90
C PRO A 182 6.47 -7.50 -4.05
N SER A 183 7.11 -6.34 -4.19
CA SER A 183 6.76 -5.11 -3.45
C SER A 183 5.29 -4.70 -3.65
N LEU A 184 4.76 -4.81 -4.89
CA LEU A 184 3.34 -4.49 -5.17
C LEU A 184 2.41 -5.57 -4.62
N ILE A 185 2.79 -6.83 -4.72
CA ILE A 185 2.01 -7.96 -4.18
C ILE A 185 1.91 -7.87 -2.65
N TYR A 186 3.02 -7.59 -1.97
CA TYR A 186 3.02 -7.41 -0.50
C TYR A 186 2.24 -6.17 -0.07
N ALA A 187 2.23 -5.11 -0.88
CA ALA A 187 1.38 -3.94 -0.61
C ALA A 187 -0.11 -4.32 -0.59
N HIS A 188 -0.56 -5.17 -1.53
CA HIS A 188 -1.93 -5.70 -1.54
C HIS A 188 -2.16 -6.64 -0.35
N ALA A 189 -1.30 -7.64 -0.13
CA ALA A 189 -1.46 -8.61 0.97
C ALA A 189 -1.51 -7.91 2.34
N LEU A 190 -0.72 -6.86 2.53
CA LEU A 190 -0.77 -6.04 3.73
C LEU A 190 -2.13 -5.36 3.91
N GLN A 191 -2.67 -4.74 2.86
CA GLN A 191 -3.94 -4.02 2.92
C GLN A 191 -5.14 -4.97 3.03
N GLU A 192 -5.11 -6.10 2.31
CA GLU A 192 -6.23 -7.03 2.20
C GLU A 192 -6.44 -7.88 3.45
N SER A 193 -5.35 -8.35 4.06
CA SER A 193 -5.43 -9.36 5.12
C SER A 193 -4.53 -9.11 6.33
N ASN A 194 -3.67 -8.08 6.30
CA ASN A 194 -2.55 -7.96 7.24
C ASN A 194 -1.71 -9.25 7.31
N PHE A 195 -1.48 -9.88 6.14
CA PHE A 195 -0.78 -11.16 5.97
C PHE A 195 -1.43 -12.36 6.65
N ARG A 196 -2.74 -12.32 6.96
CA ARG A 196 -3.46 -13.51 7.45
C ARG A 196 -3.85 -14.39 6.27
N THR A 197 -3.49 -15.68 6.35
CA THR A 197 -3.66 -16.62 5.25
C THR A 197 -5.06 -17.23 5.16
N ASP A 198 -5.80 -17.22 6.26
CA ASP A 198 -7.08 -17.91 6.43
C ASP A 198 -8.29 -16.96 6.56
N VAL A 199 -8.12 -15.70 6.19
CA VAL A 199 -9.21 -14.70 6.28
C VAL A 199 -10.23 -14.93 5.17
N ILE A 200 -11.50 -14.91 5.54
CA ILE A 200 -12.63 -14.90 4.61
C ILE A 200 -13.44 -13.64 4.87
N SER A 201 -13.63 -12.83 3.84
CA SER A 201 -14.46 -11.62 3.93
C SER A 201 -15.96 -11.96 3.89
N PRO A 202 -16.84 -11.04 4.29
CA PRO A 202 -18.29 -11.23 4.12
C PRO A 202 -18.72 -11.51 2.68
N ALA A 203 -17.97 -11.02 1.69
CA ALA A 203 -18.20 -11.30 0.27
C ALA A 203 -17.61 -12.62 -0.21
N GLY A 204 -16.98 -13.40 0.69
CA GLY A 204 -16.36 -14.69 0.39
C GLY A 204 -14.97 -14.61 -0.25
N ALA A 205 -14.34 -13.43 -0.28
CA ALA A 205 -12.94 -13.31 -0.70
C ALA A 205 -12.01 -13.97 0.33
N ARG A 206 -10.93 -14.63 -0.11
CA ARG A 206 -10.12 -15.51 0.74
C ARG A 206 -8.62 -15.20 0.69
N GLY A 207 -7.99 -15.41 1.82
CA GLY A 207 -6.53 -15.45 2.00
C GLY A 207 -5.82 -14.12 1.88
N LEU A 208 -4.53 -14.18 1.62
CA LEU A 208 -3.59 -13.05 1.67
C LEU A 208 -4.03 -11.83 0.86
N MET A 209 -4.42 -12.04 -0.40
CA MET A 209 -4.81 -10.98 -1.34
C MET A 209 -6.34 -10.90 -1.53
N GLN A 210 -7.12 -11.52 -0.65
CA GLN A 210 -8.59 -11.52 -0.68
C GLN A 210 -9.16 -11.81 -2.07
N VAL A 211 -8.71 -12.92 -2.67
CA VAL A 211 -9.16 -13.31 -4.01
C VAL A 211 -10.55 -13.97 -3.91
N LEU A 212 -11.50 -13.49 -4.72
CA LEU A 212 -12.82 -14.13 -4.82
C LEU A 212 -12.69 -15.50 -5.50
N PRO A 213 -13.32 -16.58 -4.95
CA PRO A 213 -13.30 -17.92 -5.56
C PRO A 213 -13.74 -17.93 -7.01
N GLY A 214 -14.77 -17.15 -7.38
CA GLY A 214 -15.21 -17.02 -8.77
C GLY A 214 -14.16 -16.43 -9.72
N THR A 215 -13.38 -15.45 -9.23
CA THR A 215 -12.25 -14.88 -9.98
C THR A 215 -11.15 -15.92 -10.18
N ALA A 216 -10.75 -16.63 -9.12
CA ALA A 216 -9.74 -17.69 -9.19
C ALA A 216 -10.19 -18.84 -10.11
N GLN A 217 -11.44 -19.28 -10.01
CA GLN A 217 -12.01 -20.31 -10.89
C GLN A 217 -11.97 -19.90 -12.36
N GLY A 218 -12.32 -18.65 -12.67
CA GLY A 218 -12.23 -18.13 -14.04
C GLY A 218 -10.80 -18.12 -14.59
N LEU A 219 -9.83 -17.73 -13.75
CA LEU A 219 -8.40 -17.76 -14.10
C LEU A 219 -7.87 -19.19 -14.27
N ALA A 220 -8.25 -20.10 -13.37
CA ALA A 220 -7.87 -21.52 -13.45
C ALA A 220 -8.42 -22.16 -14.74
N ARG A 221 -9.71 -21.94 -15.03
CA ARG A 221 -10.34 -22.45 -16.25
C ARG A 221 -9.66 -21.96 -17.52
N ALA A 222 -9.29 -20.68 -17.57
CA ALA A 222 -8.58 -20.10 -18.71
C ALA A 222 -7.19 -20.74 -18.93
N ARG A 223 -6.61 -21.38 -17.92
CA ARG A 223 -5.32 -22.07 -17.95
C ARG A 223 -5.44 -23.60 -18.01
N GLY A 224 -6.66 -24.15 -18.05
CA GLY A 224 -6.91 -25.59 -18.06
C GLY A 224 -6.67 -26.29 -16.72
N PHE A 225 -6.70 -25.55 -15.59
CA PHE A 225 -6.48 -26.11 -14.25
C PHE A 225 -7.78 -26.32 -13.50
N SER A 226 -7.81 -27.35 -12.63
CA SER A 226 -8.83 -27.50 -11.60
C SER A 226 -8.58 -26.50 -10.46
N PHE A 227 -9.64 -26.10 -9.76
CA PHE A 227 -9.59 -25.14 -8.66
C PHE A 227 -10.52 -25.57 -7.53
N ALA A 228 -10.03 -25.52 -6.31
CA ALA A 228 -10.81 -25.62 -5.09
C ALA A 228 -10.67 -24.34 -4.27
N ALA A 229 -11.79 -23.82 -3.74
CA ALA A 229 -11.78 -22.55 -3.00
C ALA A 229 -10.83 -22.58 -1.77
N ALA A 230 -10.68 -23.73 -1.12
CA ALA A 230 -9.76 -23.92 0.00
C ALA A 230 -8.28 -23.78 -0.38
N ASP A 231 -7.94 -23.92 -1.66
CA ASP A 231 -6.56 -23.70 -2.13
C ASP A 231 -6.10 -22.25 -1.92
N LEU A 232 -7.04 -21.30 -1.88
CA LEU A 232 -6.73 -19.88 -1.61
C LEU A 232 -6.23 -19.59 -0.19
N ASP A 233 -6.33 -20.54 0.73
CA ASP A 233 -5.78 -20.40 2.08
C ASP A 233 -4.27 -20.71 2.12
N ARG A 234 -3.73 -21.29 1.03
CA ARG A 234 -2.29 -21.53 0.87
C ARG A 234 -1.60 -20.30 0.29
N PRO A 235 -0.58 -19.74 0.98
CA PRO A 235 0.11 -18.51 0.56
C PRO A 235 0.54 -18.51 -0.92
N ALA A 236 1.28 -19.52 -1.36
CA ALA A 236 1.81 -19.60 -2.71
C ALA A 236 0.70 -19.61 -3.79
N VAL A 237 -0.42 -20.27 -3.52
CA VAL A 237 -1.57 -20.32 -4.43
C VAL A 237 -2.33 -19.01 -4.43
N ASN A 238 -2.52 -18.39 -3.27
CA ASN A 238 -3.21 -17.11 -3.18
C ASN A 238 -2.44 -16.00 -3.89
N LEU A 239 -1.12 -15.94 -3.69
CA LEU A 239 -0.24 -15.00 -4.41
C LEU A 239 -0.27 -15.22 -5.92
N GLU A 240 -0.32 -16.51 -6.38
CA GLU A 240 -0.43 -16.83 -7.80
C GLU A 240 -1.73 -16.29 -8.41
N TYR A 241 -2.88 -16.50 -7.76
CA TYR A 241 -4.15 -15.98 -8.26
C TYR A 241 -4.25 -14.46 -8.11
N GLY A 242 -3.68 -13.89 -7.06
CA GLY A 242 -3.63 -12.45 -6.86
C GLY A 242 -2.83 -11.73 -7.95
N GLN A 243 -1.60 -12.19 -8.24
CA GLN A 243 -0.81 -11.61 -9.33
C GLN A 243 -1.45 -11.84 -10.71
N SER A 244 -2.05 -13.00 -10.95
CA SER A 244 -2.76 -13.30 -12.20
C SER A 244 -3.97 -12.38 -12.41
N TYR A 245 -4.65 -12.02 -11.33
CA TYR A 245 -5.76 -11.08 -11.40
C TYR A 245 -5.28 -9.66 -11.68
N LEU A 246 -4.18 -9.22 -11.06
CA LEU A 246 -3.54 -7.93 -11.36
C LEU A 246 -3.08 -7.86 -12.83
N GLU A 247 -2.46 -8.91 -13.36
CA GLU A 247 -2.09 -8.99 -14.77
C GLU A 247 -3.31 -8.87 -15.68
N LYS A 248 -4.38 -9.61 -15.39
CA LYS A 248 -5.65 -9.50 -16.14
C LYS A 248 -6.19 -8.06 -16.12
N LEU A 249 -6.19 -7.41 -14.97
CA LEU A 249 -6.67 -6.03 -14.84
C LEU A 249 -5.77 -5.04 -15.58
N ARG A 250 -4.44 -5.24 -15.56
CA ARG A 250 -3.47 -4.45 -16.34
C ARG A 250 -3.79 -4.48 -17.85
N ASP A 251 -4.13 -5.66 -18.35
CA ASP A 251 -4.31 -5.89 -19.78
C ASP A 251 -5.70 -5.44 -20.29
N LEU A 252 -6.61 -5.06 -19.39
CA LEU A 252 -7.90 -4.50 -19.80
C LEU A 252 -7.75 -3.10 -20.41
N PRO A 253 -8.38 -2.82 -21.57
CA PRO A 253 -8.35 -1.50 -22.21
C PRO A 253 -8.79 -0.36 -21.27
N ILE A 254 -9.74 -0.63 -20.37
CA ILE A 254 -10.29 0.37 -19.43
C ILE A 254 -9.29 0.89 -18.42
N THR A 255 -8.29 0.09 -18.03
CA THR A 255 -7.21 0.54 -17.15
C THR A 255 -6.09 1.19 -17.96
N GLY A 256 -5.97 0.82 -19.24
CA GLY A 256 -4.88 1.22 -20.11
C GLY A 256 -3.50 0.85 -19.56
N GLY A 257 -3.45 -0.10 -18.59
CA GLY A 257 -2.26 -0.49 -17.86
C GLY A 257 -1.73 0.61 -16.93
N PHE A 258 -2.52 1.64 -16.59
CA PHE A 258 -2.13 2.65 -15.60
C PHE A 258 -2.29 2.13 -14.19
N LEU A 259 -1.20 2.16 -13.41
CA LEU A 259 -1.14 1.56 -12.07
C LEU A 259 -2.28 2.02 -11.13
N PRO A 260 -2.60 3.32 -11.00
CA PRO A 260 -3.72 3.74 -10.14
C PRO A 260 -5.07 3.16 -10.57
N LYS A 261 -5.30 2.99 -11.88
CA LYS A 261 -6.54 2.42 -12.42
C LYS A 261 -6.60 0.89 -12.23
N VAL A 262 -5.46 0.20 -12.33
CA VAL A 262 -5.36 -1.24 -12.03
C VAL A 262 -5.66 -1.50 -10.57
N ILE A 263 -5.06 -0.72 -9.65
CA ILE A 263 -5.31 -0.82 -8.20
C ILE A 263 -6.79 -0.52 -7.90
N ALA A 264 -7.37 0.53 -8.49
CA ALA A 264 -8.78 0.85 -8.33
C ALA A 264 -9.70 -0.28 -8.82
N ALA A 265 -9.36 -0.90 -9.97
CA ALA A 265 -10.11 -2.03 -10.52
C ALA A 265 -9.97 -3.31 -9.68
N TYR A 266 -8.88 -3.49 -8.95
CA TYR A 266 -8.71 -4.61 -8.03
C TYR A 266 -9.75 -4.56 -6.90
N ASN A 267 -9.92 -3.39 -6.29
CA ASN A 267 -10.86 -3.19 -5.18
C ASN A 267 -12.32 -3.04 -5.63
N ALA A 268 -12.60 -2.15 -6.59
CA ALA A 268 -13.97 -1.84 -7.00
C ALA A 268 -14.50 -2.73 -8.14
N GLY A 269 -13.62 -3.52 -8.78
CA GLY A 269 -13.92 -4.18 -10.03
C GLY A 269 -13.72 -3.30 -11.26
N PRO A 270 -13.65 -3.89 -12.46
CA PRO A 270 -13.36 -3.17 -13.69
C PRO A 270 -14.50 -2.26 -14.18
N SER A 271 -15.77 -2.62 -13.95
CA SER A 271 -16.92 -1.87 -14.45
C SER A 271 -17.05 -0.45 -13.86
N PRO A 272 -16.85 -0.21 -12.54
CA PRO A 272 -16.78 1.14 -12.01
C PRO A 272 -15.67 1.99 -12.64
N VAL A 273 -14.46 1.40 -12.84
CA VAL A 273 -13.34 2.13 -13.46
C VAL A 273 -13.65 2.53 -14.90
N ALA A 274 -14.34 1.66 -15.67
CA ALA A 274 -14.79 2.00 -17.02
C ALA A 274 -15.71 3.24 -17.01
N ARG A 275 -16.67 3.30 -16.08
CA ARG A 275 -17.56 4.44 -15.90
C ARG A 275 -16.80 5.70 -15.47
N TRP A 276 -15.90 5.60 -14.49
CA TRP A 276 -15.11 6.73 -14.00
C TRP A 276 -14.21 7.34 -15.08
N ASN A 277 -13.75 6.56 -16.07
CA ASN A 277 -12.97 7.09 -17.18
C ASN A 277 -13.73 8.16 -18.00
N SER A 278 -15.06 8.08 -18.07
CA SER A 278 -15.89 9.07 -18.75
C SER A 278 -16.43 10.18 -17.85
N GLU A 279 -16.58 9.90 -16.53
CA GLU A 279 -17.20 10.82 -15.58
C GLU A 279 -16.17 11.73 -14.88
N ILE A 280 -14.96 11.22 -14.58
CA ILE A 280 -13.95 11.99 -13.86
C ILE A 280 -13.21 12.95 -14.80
N ARG A 281 -13.30 14.23 -14.48
CA ARG A 281 -12.53 15.29 -15.14
C ARG A 281 -11.25 15.51 -14.36
N ASP A 282 -10.21 14.76 -14.70
CA ASP A 282 -8.88 14.82 -14.06
C ASP A 282 -7.89 15.75 -14.77
N ASN A 283 -8.23 16.26 -15.94
CA ASN A 283 -7.36 17.13 -16.76
C ASN A 283 -5.98 16.50 -17.03
N GLY A 284 -5.90 15.17 -17.06
CA GLY A 284 -4.65 14.43 -17.23
C GLY A 284 -3.81 14.26 -15.96
N ASP A 285 -4.28 14.75 -14.82
CA ASP A 285 -3.60 14.66 -13.51
C ASP A 285 -4.00 13.38 -12.78
N PRO A 286 -3.08 12.41 -12.56
CA PRO A 286 -3.39 11.16 -11.87
C PRO A 286 -3.79 11.38 -10.40
N LEU A 287 -3.27 12.41 -9.72
CA LEU A 287 -3.63 12.69 -8.33
C LEU A 287 -5.06 13.23 -8.25
N LEU A 288 -5.46 14.06 -9.21
CA LEU A 288 -6.83 14.56 -9.28
C LEU A 288 -7.81 13.41 -9.63
N PHE A 289 -7.40 12.45 -10.47
CA PHE A 289 -8.18 11.23 -10.70
C PHE A 289 -8.39 10.45 -9.41
N ILE A 290 -7.31 10.15 -8.67
CA ILE A 290 -7.37 9.39 -7.41
C ILE A 290 -8.34 10.06 -6.43
N GLU A 291 -8.20 11.38 -6.21
CA GLU A 291 -9.07 12.14 -5.30
C GLU A 291 -10.52 12.26 -5.79
N SER A 292 -10.77 11.96 -7.07
CA SER A 292 -12.10 12.03 -7.68
C SER A 292 -12.83 10.71 -7.71
N ILE A 293 -12.19 9.61 -7.32
CA ILE A 293 -12.83 8.30 -7.25
C ILE A 293 -14.07 8.40 -6.34
N PRO A 294 -15.29 8.13 -6.86
CA PRO A 294 -16.53 8.33 -6.09
C PRO A 294 -16.63 7.42 -4.87
N PHE A 295 -16.13 6.19 -4.98
CA PHE A 295 -16.11 5.23 -3.87
C PHE A 295 -15.01 5.61 -2.90
N TRP A 296 -15.39 6.13 -1.72
CA TRP A 296 -14.44 6.61 -0.71
C TRP A 296 -13.46 5.51 -0.27
N GLU A 297 -13.94 4.26 -0.18
CA GLU A 297 -13.12 3.10 0.15
C GLU A 297 -12.04 2.87 -0.91
N THR A 298 -12.43 2.82 -2.20
CA THR A 298 -11.49 2.61 -3.30
C THR A 298 -10.49 3.76 -3.43
N ARG A 299 -10.92 5.01 -3.17
CA ARG A 299 -10.04 6.17 -3.13
C ARG A 299 -8.93 5.99 -2.09
N GLY A 300 -9.31 5.63 -0.86
CA GLY A 300 -8.37 5.33 0.21
C GLY A 300 -7.48 4.13 -0.11
N TYR A 301 -8.07 3.08 -0.68
CA TYR A 301 -7.37 1.87 -1.08
C TYR A 301 -6.23 2.16 -2.07
N VAL A 302 -6.49 2.95 -3.13
CA VAL A 302 -5.46 3.31 -4.11
C VAL A 302 -4.29 4.04 -3.47
N ALA A 303 -4.57 5.02 -2.61
CA ALA A 303 -3.53 5.77 -1.91
C ALA A 303 -2.70 4.87 -0.96
N ILE A 304 -3.37 3.97 -0.22
CA ILE A 304 -2.72 3.05 0.72
C ILE A 304 -1.83 2.04 -0.03
N ILE A 305 -2.34 1.44 -1.13
CA ILE A 305 -1.54 0.48 -1.91
C ILE A 305 -0.31 1.15 -2.50
N LEU A 306 -0.43 2.33 -3.10
CA LEU A 306 0.70 3.07 -3.65
C LEU A 306 1.73 3.41 -2.57
N ARG A 307 1.28 3.94 -1.42
CA ARG A 307 2.14 4.20 -0.27
C ARG A 307 2.88 2.95 0.20
N ASN A 308 2.17 1.85 0.41
CA ASN A 308 2.76 0.59 0.87
C ASN A 308 3.77 0.05 -0.16
N TYR A 309 3.42 0.11 -1.45
CA TYR A 309 4.28 -0.31 -2.55
C TYR A 309 5.61 0.46 -2.54
N TRP A 310 5.57 1.79 -2.40
CA TRP A 310 6.77 2.61 -2.32
C TRP A 310 7.62 2.31 -1.09
N ILE A 311 6.99 2.07 0.07
CA ILE A 311 7.72 1.70 1.29
C ILE A 311 8.41 0.34 1.11
N TYR A 312 7.77 -0.64 0.46
CA TYR A 312 8.41 -1.93 0.15
C TYR A 312 9.59 -1.75 -0.81
N GLU A 313 9.46 -0.95 -1.87
CA GLU A 313 10.59 -0.64 -2.76
C GLU A 313 11.75 0.03 -2.01
N MET A 314 11.46 0.97 -1.11
CA MET A 314 12.47 1.62 -0.26
C MET A 314 13.18 0.63 0.66
N ARG A 315 12.45 -0.34 1.22
CA ARG A 315 13.03 -1.40 2.07
C ARG A 315 13.99 -2.30 1.29
N GLU A 316 13.74 -2.52 0.03
CA GLU A 316 14.60 -3.28 -0.87
C GLU A 316 15.69 -2.41 -1.52
N ASN A 317 15.81 -1.13 -1.12
CA ASN A 317 16.71 -0.13 -1.74
C ASN A 317 16.49 0.01 -3.26
N LYS A 318 15.26 -0.21 -3.74
CA LYS A 318 14.88 -0.04 -5.13
C LYS A 318 14.39 1.39 -5.38
N PRO A 319 14.64 1.97 -6.55
CA PRO A 319 14.04 3.24 -6.94
C PRO A 319 12.54 3.04 -7.21
N SER A 320 11.71 4.01 -6.84
CA SER A 320 10.28 3.97 -7.10
C SER A 320 9.91 4.82 -8.31
N GLY A 321 9.79 4.18 -9.48
CA GLY A 321 9.38 4.86 -10.73
C GLY A 321 7.96 5.41 -10.66
N SER A 322 7.05 4.74 -9.95
CA SER A 322 5.67 5.21 -9.80
C SER A 322 5.55 6.41 -8.85
N LEU A 323 6.33 6.45 -7.77
CA LEU A 323 6.41 7.60 -6.87
C LEU A 323 6.94 8.82 -7.63
N LYS A 324 8.06 8.67 -8.34
CA LYS A 324 8.65 9.73 -9.16
C LYS A 324 7.68 10.23 -10.22
N GLY A 325 6.99 9.32 -10.91
CA GLY A 325 5.99 9.68 -11.92
C GLY A 325 4.84 10.50 -11.32
N LEU A 326 4.24 10.04 -10.23
CA LEU A 326 3.13 10.75 -9.59
C LEU A 326 3.56 12.09 -8.98
N ALA A 327 4.77 12.20 -8.42
CA ALA A 327 5.32 13.47 -7.92
C ALA A 327 5.49 14.51 -9.05
N GLN A 328 5.63 14.06 -10.30
CA GLN A 328 5.70 14.89 -11.51
C GLN A 328 4.36 14.99 -12.25
N TYR A 329 3.26 14.55 -11.63
CA TYR A 329 1.90 14.53 -12.22
C TYR A 329 1.81 13.71 -13.51
N MET A 330 2.66 12.69 -13.64
CA MET A 330 2.61 11.73 -14.75
C MET A 330 1.94 10.43 -14.33
N TRP A 331 1.22 9.81 -15.27
CA TRP A 331 0.57 8.54 -15.06
C TRP A 331 1.58 7.40 -15.08
N PRO A 332 1.81 6.70 -13.96
CA PRO A 332 2.67 5.52 -13.96
C PRO A 332 1.93 4.33 -14.58
N LYS A 333 2.62 3.60 -15.43
CA LYS A 333 2.16 2.29 -15.91
C LYS A 333 2.37 1.24 -14.82
N PHE A 334 1.68 0.14 -14.96
CA PHE A 334 1.88 -1.05 -14.14
C PHE A 334 3.34 -1.50 -14.25
N PRO A 335 4.02 -1.82 -13.13
CA PRO A 335 5.42 -2.22 -13.16
C PRO A 335 5.61 -3.55 -13.89
N ASP A 336 6.78 -3.74 -14.52
CA ASP A 336 7.20 -5.06 -14.98
C ASP A 336 7.61 -5.98 -13.80
N ALA A 337 8.02 -7.20 -14.08
CA ALA A 337 8.42 -8.17 -13.05
C ALA A 337 9.63 -7.70 -12.21
N ASN A 338 10.46 -6.82 -12.75
CA ASN A 338 11.62 -6.25 -12.06
C ASN A 338 11.27 -4.96 -11.29
N GLY A 339 10.02 -4.49 -11.38
CA GLY A 339 9.57 -3.27 -10.75
C GLY A 339 9.82 -2.00 -11.58
N THR A 340 10.24 -2.13 -12.85
CA THR A 340 10.44 -0.98 -13.73
C THR A 340 9.11 -0.37 -14.12
N VAL A 341 8.99 0.95 -13.98
CA VAL A 341 7.78 1.72 -14.28
C VAL A 341 8.04 2.73 -15.37
N THR A 342 7.25 2.68 -16.43
CA THR A 342 7.19 3.76 -17.44
C THR A 342 6.10 4.75 -17.05
N THR A 343 6.27 6.02 -17.40
CA THR A 343 5.32 7.08 -17.09
C THR A 343 4.86 7.78 -18.36
N ARG A 344 3.62 8.29 -18.35
CA ARG A 344 3.03 9.03 -19.48
C ARG A 344 2.35 10.29 -18.98
N ARG A 345 2.65 11.44 -19.60
CA ARG A 345 1.84 12.65 -19.43
C ARG A 345 0.59 12.53 -20.28
N MET A 346 -0.57 12.62 -19.66
CA MET A 346 -1.83 12.72 -20.40
C MET A 346 -2.16 14.20 -20.59
N THR A 347 -2.28 14.64 -21.82
CA THR A 347 -2.84 15.96 -22.12
C THR A 347 -4.34 15.88 -21.85
N GLY A 348 -4.83 16.73 -20.95
CA GLY A 348 -6.26 16.85 -20.73
C GLY A 348 -6.94 17.16 -22.06
N GLY A 349 -7.88 16.32 -22.44
CA GLY A 349 -8.74 16.60 -23.60
C GLY A 349 -9.53 17.89 -23.30
N VAL A 350 -9.10 18.99 -23.87
CA VAL A 350 -9.94 20.19 -23.97
C VAL A 350 -11.08 19.79 -24.89
N VAL A 351 -12.21 19.41 -24.31
CA VAL A 351 -13.48 19.43 -25.06
C VAL A 351 -13.74 20.91 -25.29
N ALA A 352 -13.40 21.39 -26.49
CA ALA A 352 -13.86 22.68 -26.96
C ALA A 352 -15.40 22.66 -26.88
N ALA A 353 -15.93 23.44 -25.96
CA ALA A 353 -17.34 23.77 -25.97
C ALA A 353 -17.61 24.51 -27.27
N ARG A 354 -18.40 23.89 -28.15
CA ARG A 354 -19.15 24.60 -29.20
C ARG A 354 -20.51 24.95 -28.63
#